data_f6425c7fcdd409b9d5530b038ef9fe7a
#
_entry.id   f6425c7fcdd409b9d5530b038ef9fe7a
#
_cell.length_a   1.000
_cell.length_b   1.000
_cell.length_c   1.000
_cell.angle_alpha   90.00
_cell.angle_beta   90.00
_cell.angle_gamma   90.00
#
_symmetry.space_group_name_H-M   'P 1'
#
loop_
_entity.id
_entity.type
_entity.pdbx_description
1 polymer ?
#
loop_
_entity_poly.entity_id
_entity_poly.type
_entity_poly.pdbx_seq_one_letter_code
_entity_poly.pdbx_strand_id
1 'polypeptide(L)'
;MLAASDVVGVLLPASALFLDRPMPPARELVDAGAAIAIATDFNPGSSFCESLAVVSSLAVTQLHLTPAQALSACTVNAAFVVGARDVGRIAPGYAADLALLDAPDWRYLAYHLGGDLVATVIEGGEVAWSRAAERSERIGPR
;
A
#
# COMPACT_ATOMS: atom_id res chain seq x y z
N MET A 1 -10.95 13.15 -18.95
CA MET A 1 -10.32 12.17 -19.89
C MET A 1 -9.94 10.88 -19.19
N LEU A 2 -9.18 10.86 -18.07
CA LEU A 2 -8.85 9.59 -17.34
C LEU A 2 -10.10 8.82 -16.89
N ALA A 3 -11.09 9.49 -16.31
CA ALA A 3 -12.34 8.88 -15.85
C ALA A 3 -13.19 8.16 -16.93
N ALA A 4 -12.92 8.41 -18.21
CA ALA A 4 -13.62 7.79 -19.33
C ALA A 4 -12.72 6.82 -20.12
N SER A 5 -11.66 6.32 -19.48
CA SER A 5 -10.69 5.41 -20.08
C SER A 5 -10.33 4.29 -19.09
N ASP A 6 -9.76 3.20 -19.60
CA ASP A 6 -9.24 2.09 -18.81
C ASP A 6 -7.84 2.38 -18.22
N VAL A 7 -7.40 3.64 -18.27
CA VAL A 7 -6.10 4.06 -17.73
C VAL A 7 -6.21 4.28 -16.22
N VAL A 8 -5.30 3.68 -15.46
CA VAL A 8 -5.16 3.90 -14.01
C VAL A 8 -4.03 4.90 -13.77
N GLY A 9 -4.32 5.97 -13.06
CA GLY A 9 -3.31 6.94 -12.64
C GLY A 9 -2.48 6.42 -11.45
N VAL A 10 -1.17 6.20 -11.62
CA VAL A 10 -0.29 5.84 -10.50
C VAL A 10 0.22 7.10 -9.82
N LEU A 11 -0.09 7.27 -8.54
CA LEU A 11 0.27 8.45 -7.76
C LEU A 11 1.41 8.11 -6.79
N LEU A 12 2.35 9.03 -6.65
CA LEU A 12 3.62 8.83 -5.94
C LEU A 12 3.79 9.89 -4.83
N PRO A 13 2.99 9.83 -3.74
CA PRO A 13 3.00 10.87 -2.72
C PRO A 13 4.32 10.97 -1.94
N ALA A 14 5.05 9.85 -1.77
CA ALA A 14 6.35 9.88 -1.10
C ALA A 14 7.40 10.63 -1.93
N SER A 15 7.41 10.44 -3.26
CA SER A 15 8.30 11.17 -4.16
C SER A 15 7.95 12.66 -4.20
N ALA A 16 6.66 13.00 -4.22
CA ALA A 16 6.22 14.40 -4.17
C ALA A 16 6.70 15.08 -2.88
N LEU A 17 6.54 14.40 -1.73
CA LEU A 17 7.02 14.89 -0.44
C LEU A 17 8.55 15.07 -0.41
N PHE A 18 9.28 14.04 -0.87
CA PHE A 18 10.75 14.05 -0.83
C PHE A 18 11.36 15.14 -1.71
N LEU A 19 10.74 15.40 -2.86
CA LEU A 19 11.20 16.39 -3.83
C LEU A 19 10.62 17.79 -3.63
N ASP A 20 9.85 18.01 -2.54
CA ASP A 20 9.12 19.26 -2.28
C ASP A 20 8.29 19.70 -3.49
N ARG A 21 7.48 18.77 -4.02
CA ARG A 21 6.56 19.02 -5.14
C ARG A 21 5.12 19.04 -4.66
N PRO A 22 4.23 19.73 -5.39
CA PRO A 22 2.79 19.65 -5.12
C PRO A 22 2.31 18.19 -5.07
N MET A 23 1.47 17.89 -4.09
CA MET A 23 0.86 16.57 -3.99
C MET A 23 -0.01 16.26 -5.21
N PRO A 24 -0.05 14.99 -5.68
CA PRO A 24 -0.92 14.60 -6.77
C PRO A 24 -2.40 14.88 -6.48
N PRO A 25 -3.22 15.27 -7.47
CA PRO A 25 -4.62 15.65 -7.27
C PRO A 25 -5.55 14.41 -7.15
N ALA A 26 -5.27 13.55 -6.17
CA ALA A 26 -5.97 12.26 -6.01
C ALA A 26 -7.46 12.43 -5.76
N ARG A 27 -7.84 13.39 -4.89
CA ARG A 27 -9.25 13.64 -4.57
C ARG A 27 -10.04 14.03 -5.81
N GLU A 28 -9.50 14.94 -6.61
CA GLU A 28 -10.12 15.40 -7.87
C GLU A 28 -10.27 14.25 -8.88
N LEU A 29 -9.24 13.39 -9.00
CA LEU A 29 -9.27 12.24 -9.89
C LEU A 29 -10.36 11.25 -9.48
N VAL A 30 -10.43 10.92 -8.19
CA VAL A 30 -11.43 9.98 -7.65
C VAL A 30 -12.84 10.56 -7.78
N ASP A 31 -13.04 11.84 -7.47
CA ASP A 31 -14.35 12.50 -7.60
C ASP A 31 -14.81 12.57 -9.06
N ALA A 32 -13.88 12.66 -10.00
CA ALA A 32 -14.16 12.55 -11.42
C ALA A 32 -14.43 11.10 -11.91
N GLY A 33 -14.30 10.10 -11.03
CA GLY A 33 -14.50 8.69 -11.36
C GLY A 33 -13.29 7.98 -11.97
N ALA A 34 -12.09 8.59 -11.91
CA ALA A 34 -10.87 7.96 -12.41
C ALA A 34 -10.38 6.88 -11.44
N ALA A 35 -9.89 5.76 -11.98
CA ALA A 35 -9.16 4.77 -11.21
C ALA A 35 -7.75 5.26 -10.90
N ILE A 36 -7.33 5.09 -9.64
CA ILE A 36 -5.97 5.45 -9.20
C ILE A 36 -5.31 4.28 -8.47
N ALA A 37 -3.99 4.19 -8.58
CA ALA A 37 -3.13 3.36 -7.75
C ALA A 37 -2.12 4.24 -7.01
N ILE A 38 -1.53 3.75 -5.92
CA ILE A 38 -0.44 4.41 -5.21
C ILE A 38 0.75 3.47 -5.10
N ALA A 39 1.96 4.04 -5.16
CA ALA A 39 3.21 3.30 -5.03
C ALA A 39 4.25 4.09 -4.24
N THR A 40 5.26 3.40 -3.73
CA THR A 40 6.38 3.99 -2.99
C THR A 40 7.33 4.77 -3.89
N ASP A 41 7.47 4.34 -5.15
CA ASP A 41 8.50 4.83 -6.07
C ASP A 41 9.90 4.76 -5.45
N PHE A 42 10.15 3.74 -4.61
CA PHE A 42 11.42 3.61 -3.91
C PHE A 42 12.59 3.57 -4.90
N ASN A 43 13.43 4.60 -4.80
CA ASN A 43 14.64 4.73 -5.62
C ASN A 43 15.61 5.75 -5.00
N PRO A 44 16.92 5.69 -5.32
CA PRO A 44 17.92 6.58 -4.72
C PRO A 44 17.86 8.03 -5.21
N GLY A 45 17.02 8.36 -6.18
CA GLY A 45 16.95 9.70 -6.78
C GLY A 45 15.81 10.57 -6.26
N SER A 46 14.64 10.00 -5.98
CA SER A 46 13.42 10.75 -5.72
C SER A 46 12.58 10.26 -4.54
N SER A 47 12.83 9.06 -3.99
CA SER A 47 12.04 8.52 -2.88
C SER A 47 12.80 7.45 -2.12
N PHE A 48 13.20 7.75 -0.89
CA PHE A 48 13.82 6.77 0.02
C PHE A 48 12.78 6.04 0.91
N CYS A 49 11.51 6.12 0.55
CA CYS A 49 10.42 5.49 1.30
C CYS A 49 10.13 4.08 0.75
N GLU A 50 10.50 3.04 1.48
CA GLU A 50 10.18 1.64 1.17
C GLU A 50 8.79 1.22 1.69
N SER A 51 8.21 1.99 2.61
CA SER A 51 7.02 1.61 3.36
C SER A 51 5.73 2.00 2.64
N LEU A 52 4.99 1.01 2.18
CA LEU A 52 3.65 1.22 1.63
C LEU A 52 2.65 1.70 2.70
N ALA A 53 2.87 1.38 3.98
CA ALA A 53 2.08 1.90 5.08
C ALA A 53 2.24 3.43 5.22
N VAL A 54 3.48 3.95 5.11
CA VAL A 54 3.74 5.39 5.07
C VAL A 54 3.05 6.04 3.88
N VAL A 55 3.17 5.45 2.69
CA VAL A 55 2.51 5.95 1.48
C VAL A 55 0.98 5.96 1.63
N SER A 56 0.40 4.94 2.26
CA SER A 56 -1.04 4.88 2.58
C SER A 56 -1.45 5.99 3.56
N SER A 57 -0.62 6.28 4.56
CA SER A 57 -0.85 7.41 5.48
C SER A 57 -0.82 8.76 4.75
N LEU A 58 0.14 8.96 3.83
CA LEU A 58 0.19 10.16 2.99
C LEU A 58 -1.03 10.25 2.06
N ALA A 59 -1.49 9.12 1.53
CA ALA A 59 -2.68 9.08 0.69
C ALA A 59 -3.94 9.56 1.44
N VAL A 60 -4.09 9.20 2.70
CA VAL A 60 -5.21 9.66 3.52
C VAL A 60 -5.03 11.11 3.99
N THR A 61 -3.85 11.47 4.49
CA THR A 61 -3.63 12.76 5.15
C THR A 61 -3.35 13.91 4.16
N GLN A 62 -2.66 13.64 3.06
CA GLN A 62 -2.22 14.64 2.09
C GLN A 62 -3.02 14.60 0.79
N LEU A 63 -3.44 13.41 0.35
CA LEU A 63 -4.22 13.27 -0.87
C LEU A 63 -5.74 13.21 -0.60
N HIS A 64 -6.16 13.30 0.66
CA HIS A 64 -7.55 13.32 1.11
C HIS A 64 -8.39 12.11 0.65
N LEU A 65 -7.75 10.95 0.52
CA LEU A 65 -8.44 9.70 0.27
C LEU A 65 -9.03 9.15 1.58
N THR A 66 -10.12 8.41 1.47
CA THR A 66 -10.55 7.57 2.60
C THR A 66 -9.60 6.40 2.80
N PRO A 67 -9.48 5.81 4.01
CA PRO A 67 -8.66 4.62 4.22
C PRO A 67 -8.99 3.48 3.25
N ALA A 68 -10.26 3.27 2.90
CA ALA A 68 -10.68 2.25 1.96
C ALA A 68 -10.20 2.55 0.53
N GLN A 69 -10.24 3.80 0.10
CA GLN A 69 -9.71 4.22 -1.20
C GLN A 69 -8.18 4.04 -1.26
N ALA A 70 -7.46 4.41 -0.19
CA ALA A 70 -6.03 4.20 -0.10
C ALA A 70 -5.67 2.70 -0.14
N LEU A 71 -6.39 1.85 0.61
CA LEU A 71 -6.18 0.40 0.58
C LEU A 71 -6.45 -0.17 -0.82
N SER A 72 -7.56 0.18 -1.46
CA SER A 72 -7.85 -0.28 -2.83
C SER A 72 -6.80 0.18 -3.83
N ALA A 73 -6.29 1.41 -3.68
CA ALA A 73 -5.27 1.97 -4.56
C ALA A 73 -3.92 1.24 -4.45
N CYS A 74 -3.54 0.72 -3.28
CA CYS A 74 -2.30 -0.05 -3.11
C CYS A 74 -2.46 -1.58 -3.25
N THR A 75 -3.67 -2.07 -3.46
CA THR A 75 -3.95 -3.52 -3.61
C THR A 75 -4.59 -3.83 -4.96
N VAL A 76 -5.92 -3.78 -5.06
CA VAL A 76 -6.69 -4.18 -6.25
C VAL A 76 -6.30 -3.36 -7.48
N ASN A 77 -6.21 -2.03 -7.33
CA ASN A 77 -5.89 -1.16 -8.47
C ASN A 77 -4.41 -1.31 -8.87
N ALA A 78 -3.51 -1.46 -7.88
CA ALA A 78 -2.09 -1.71 -8.14
C ALA A 78 -1.89 -3.06 -8.85
N ALA A 79 -2.59 -4.12 -8.44
CA ALA A 79 -2.58 -5.42 -9.12
C ALA A 79 -3.01 -5.29 -10.59
N PHE A 80 -4.07 -4.52 -10.86
CA PHE A 80 -4.52 -4.25 -12.23
C PHE A 80 -3.43 -3.54 -13.06
N VAL A 81 -2.75 -2.54 -12.49
CA VAL A 81 -1.67 -1.78 -13.16
C VAL A 81 -0.51 -2.69 -13.62
N VAL A 82 -0.14 -3.67 -12.80
CA VAL A 82 0.95 -4.61 -13.13
C VAL A 82 0.47 -5.84 -13.92
N GLY A 83 -0.82 -5.89 -14.28
CA GLY A 83 -1.41 -6.98 -15.05
C GLY A 83 -1.66 -8.26 -14.26
N ALA A 84 -1.51 -8.24 -12.94
CA ALA A 84 -1.83 -9.37 -12.06
C ALA A 84 -3.36 -9.45 -11.84
N ARG A 85 -3.94 -10.64 -12.03
CA ARG A 85 -5.40 -10.81 -12.02
C ARG A 85 -5.95 -11.64 -10.86
N ASP A 86 -5.06 -12.33 -10.17
CA ASP A 86 -5.34 -13.28 -9.09
C ASP A 86 -4.78 -12.87 -7.73
N VAL A 87 -4.39 -11.60 -7.59
CA VAL A 87 -3.88 -10.98 -6.34
C VAL A 87 -4.61 -9.67 -6.03
N GLY A 88 -4.28 -9.05 -4.91
CA GLY A 88 -4.76 -7.73 -4.50
C GLY A 88 -6.08 -7.74 -3.72
N ARG A 89 -6.72 -8.91 -3.53
CA ARG A 89 -7.92 -9.06 -2.70
C ARG A 89 -8.07 -10.47 -2.16
N ILE A 90 -8.80 -10.62 -1.07
CA ILE A 90 -9.16 -11.93 -0.51
C ILE A 90 -10.46 -12.38 -1.18
N ALA A 91 -10.36 -13.36 -2.08
CA ALA A 91 -11.51 -13.94 -2.77
C ALA A 91 -11.21 -15.39 -3.21
N PRO A 92 -12.23 -16.25 -3.37
CA PRO A 92 -12.03 -17.59 -3.91
C PRO A 92 -11.34 -17.56 -5.27
N GLY A 93 -10.31 -18.39 -5.46
CA GLY A 93 -9.52 -18.47 -6.68
C GLY A 93 -8.38 -17.46 -6.80
N TYR A 94 -8.20 -16.60 -5.79
CA TYR A 94 -7.06 -15.68 -5.69
C TYR A 94 -5.91 -16.32 -4.94
N ALA A 95 -4.69 -15.90 -5.25
CA ALA A 95 -3.50 -16.28 -4.49
C ALA A 95 -3.66 -15.87 -3.01
N ALA A 96 -3.22 -16.73 -2.11
CA ALA A 96 -3.26 -16.47 -0.68
C ALA A 96 -2.04 -15.66 -0.24
N ASP A 97 -1.89 -14.46 -0.81
CA ASP A 97 -0.86 -13.47 -0.47
C ASP A 97 -1.46 -12.48 0.54
N LEU A 98 -1.11 -12.61 1.81
CA LEU A 98 -1.76 -11.92 2.90
C LEU A 98 -0.73 -11.24 3.81
N ALA A 99 -1.09 -10.06 4.31
CA ALA A 99 -0.41 -9.43 5.43
C ALA A 99 -1.34 -9.40 6.66
N LEU A 100 -0.94 -10.09 7.73
CA LEU A 100 -1.63 -10.02 9.02
C LEU A 100 -1.06 -8.86 9.82
N LEU A 101 -1.95 -8.06 10.40
CA LEU A 101 -1.58 -6.86 11.15
C LEU A 101 -1.72 -7.10 12.65
N ASP A 102 -0.76 -6.61 13.41
CA ASP A 102 -0.85 -6.44 14.86
C ASP A 102 -1.57 -5.11 15.15
N ALA A 103 -2.86 -5.07 14.84
CA ALA A 103 -3.69 -3.91 15.01
C ALA A 103 -5.17 -4.33 15.16
N PRO A 104 -5.99 -3.58 15.91
CA PRO A 104 -7.41 -3.90 16.09
C PRO A 104 -8.24 -3.73 14.81
N ASP A 105 -7.73 -2.98 13.83
CA ASP A 105 -8.43 -2.66 12.59
C ASP A 105 -7.43 -2.36 11.46
N TRP A 106 -7.75 -2.78 10.24
CA TRP A 106 -6.90 -2.56 9.05
C TRP A 106 -6.67 -1.07 8.74
N ARG A 107 -7.56 -0.18 9.16
CA ARG A 107 -7.43 1.28 8.97
C ARG A 107 -6.23 1.87 9.70
N TYR A 108 -5.68 1.13 10.67
CA TYR A 108 -4.44 1.53 11.35
C TYR A 108 -3.24 1.65 10.39
N LEU A 109 -3.24 0.94 9.26
CA LEU A 109 -2.20 1.12 8.22
C LEU A 109 -2.08 2.57 7.75
N ALA A 110 -3.21 3.26 7.63
CA ALA A 110 -3.23 4.66 7.23
C ALA A 110 -3.12 5.63 8.42
N TYR A 111 -3.56 5.20 9.62
CA TYR A 111 -3.58 6.01 10.81
C TYR A 111 -2.21 6.10 11.51
N HIS A 112 -1.47 4.99 11.63
CA HIS A 112 -0.17 4.92 12.30
C HIS A 112 0.96 5.25 11.33
N LEU A 113 1.23 6.54 11.13
CA LEU A 113 2.32 7.00 10.29
C LEU A 113 3.68 6.44 10.77
N GLY A 114 4.33 5.66 9.91
CA GLY A 114 5.63 5.05 10.21
C GLY A 114 5.60 3.88 11.18
N GLY A 115 4.41 3.45 11.65
CA GLY A 115 4.26 2.25 12.47
C GLY A 115 4.49 0.98 11.65
N ASP A 116 5.29 0.05 12.18
CA ASP A 116 5.41 -1.29 11.63
C ASP A 116 4.30 -2.18 12.25
N LEU A 117 3.21 -2.32 11.51
CA LEU A 117 2.02 -3.07 11.95
C LEU A 117 1.96 -4.49 11.39
N VAL A 118 2.80 -4.86 10.41
CA VAL A 118 2.78 -6.19 9.84
C VAL A 118 3.35 -7.19 10.86
N ALA A 119 2.56 -8.17 11.25
CA ALA A 119 2.96 -9.24 12.18
C ALA A 119 3.40 -10.50 11.44
N THR A 120 2.73 -10.81 10.30
CA THR A 120 3.03 -12.00 9.51
C THR A 120 2.76 -11.72 8.04
N VAL A 121 3.61 -12.22 7.17
CA VAL A 121 3.42 -12.23 5.71
C VAL A 121 3.22 -13.68 5.27
N ILE A 122 2.16 -13.89 4.50
CA ILE A 122 1.84 -15.17 3.86
C ILE A 122 1.96 -14.95 2.36
N GLU A 123 2.66 -15.85 1.68
CA GLU A 123 2.84 -15.86 0.23
C GLU A 123 2.44 -17.23 -0.30
N GLY A 124 1.52 -17.26 -1.26
CA GLY A 124 1.01 -18.51 -1.81
C GLY A 124 0.37 -19.47 -0.79
N GLY A 125 -0.08 -18.96 0.36
CA GLY A 125 -0.66 -19.76 1.45
C GLY A 125 0.37 -20.24 2.50
N GLU A 126 1.66 -19.96 2.34
CA GLU A 126 2.72 -20.31 3.27
C GLU A 126 3.25 -19.08 4.03
N VAL A 127 3.65 -19.26 5.29
CA VAL A 127 4.23 -18.15 6.07
C VAL A 127 5.63 -17.85 5.55
N ALA A 128 5.77 -16.72 4.84
CA ALA A 128 7.05 -16.23 4.30
C ALA A 128 7.85 -15.46 5.37
N TRP A 129 7.19 -14.75 6.27
CA TRP A 129 7.83 -13.99 7.33
C TRP A 129 6.90 -13.85 8.54
N SER A 130 7.50 -13.82 9.75
CA SER A 130 6.78 -13.55 11.00
C SER A 130 7.67 -12.83 11.99
N ARG A 131 7.16 -11.73 12.55
CA ARG A 131 7.85 -10.97 13.62
C ARG A 131 8.18 -11.82 14.84
N ALA A 132 7.35 -12.80 15.18
CA ALA A 132 7.58 -13.69 16.30
C ALA A 132 8.77 -14.62 16.05
N ALA A 133 8.91 -15.15 14.83
CA ALA A 133 10.04 -15.99 14.44
C ALA A 133 11.36 -15.20 14.46
N GLU A 134 11.38 -14.01 13.88
CA GLU A 134 12.57 -13.12 13.88
C GLU A 134 13.05 -12.77 15.30
N ARG A 135 12.13 -12.53 16.24
CA ARG A 135 12.47 -12.28 17.65
C ARG A 135 13.09 -13.50 18.32
N SER A 136 12.60 -14.70 18.02
CA SER A 136 13.15 -15.97 18.55
C SER A 136 14.57 -16.22 18.08
N GLU A 137 14.87 -15.96 16.81
CA GLU A 137 16.23 -16.13 16.25
C GLU A 137 17.24 -15.14 16.85
N ARG A 138 16.81 -13.88 17.11
CA ARG A 138 17.67 -12.85 17.72
C ARG A 138 17.98 -13.10 19.20
N ILE A 139 17.12 -13.83 19.92
CA ILE A 139 17.26 -14.10 21.35
C ILE A 139 18.03 -15.40 21.61
N GLY A 140 18.40 -16.22 20.64
CA GLY A 140 19.20 -17.45 20.69
C GLY A 140 19.31 -18.15 22.07
N PRO A 141 19.56 -19.42 22.20
CA PRO A 141 19.67 -20.08 23.52
C PRO A 141 20.80 -19.44 24.32
N ARG A 142 20.49 -18.99 25.52
CA ARG A 142 21.49 -18.56 26.54
C ARG A 142 22.21 -19.78 27.09
#